data_b0302c8e3767050c4ab6b8f466470949
#
_entry.id   b0302c8e3767050c4ab6b8f466470949
#
_cell.length_a   1.000
_cell.length_b   1.000
_cell.length_c   1.000
_cell.angle_alpha   90.00
_cell.angle_beta   90.00
_cell.angle_gamma   90.00
#
_symmetry.space_group_name_H-M   'P 1'
#
loop_
_entity.id
_entity.type
_entity.pdbx_description
1 polymer ?
#
loop_
_entity_poly.entity_id
_entity_poly.type
_entity_poly.pdbx_seq_one_letter_code
_entity_poly.pdbx_strand_id
1 'polypeptide(L)'
;MHPVDFRIITVSQPEHDLMESAMKNTIRRILIGAILFSLISSIVVTIIGLMLGWKTSTQFSDGFFWAGAILILIGFVSFQGYSQRAIEGPMVSLDPADRSHLWTADTFRGKNLMAFLGISGLLLFGSSFLVGRLF
;
A
#
# COMPACT_ATOMS: atom_id res chain seq x y z
N MET A 1 5.52 8.82 -60.63
CA MET A 1 4.65 8.37 -59.51
C MET A 1 5.40 7.34 -58.72
N HIS A 2 6.02 7.76 -57.58
CA HIS A 2 6.72 6.83 -56.70
C HIS A 2 5.70 6.32 -55.64
N PRO A 3 5.58 5.01 -55.39
CA PRO A 3 4.77 4.51 -54.31
C PRO A 3 5.47 4.81 -53.00
N VAL A 4 4.78 5.51 -52.09
CA VAL A 4 5.24 5.78 -50.71
C VAL A 4 5.08 4.46 -49.95
N ASP A 5 6.19 3.81 -49.64
CA ASP A 5 6.25 2.59 -48.84
C ASP A 5 5.89 2.95 -47.38
N PHE A 6 4.65 2.76 -47.00
CA PHE A 6 4.18 2.86 -45.61
C PHE A 6 4.68 1.64 -44.84
N ARG A 7 5.97 1.65 -44.45
CA ARG A 7 6.43 0.78 -43.37
C ARG A 7 5.73 1.21 -42.08
N ILE A 8 4.67 0.52 -41.75
CA ILE A 8 4.13 0.53 -40.39
C ILE A 8 5.25 0.02 -39.49
N ILE A 9 5.94 0.94 -38.84
CA ILE A 9 6.88 0.63 -37.76
C ILE A 9 6.01 0.09 -36.64
N THR A 10 5.95 -1.23 -36.53
CA THR A 10 5.42 -1.93 -35.36
C THR A 10 6.40 -1.66 -34.21
N VAL A 11 6.32 -0.45 -33.66
CA VAL A 11 7.03 -0.06 -32.45
C VAL A 11 6.29 -0.71 -31.29
N SER A 12 7.03 -1.50 -30.50
CA SER A 12 6.85 -1.67 -29.07
C SER A 12 6.09 -2.87 -28.54
N GLN A 13 6.56 -4.09 -28.77
CA GLN A 13 6.30 -5.15 -27.79
C GLN A 13 7.26 -5.11 -26.56
N PRO A 14 8.54 -4.70 -26.66
CA PRO A 14 9.45 -4.75 -25.50
C PRO A 14 9.11 -3.79 -24.36
N GLU A 15 8.51 -2.64 -24.63
CA GLU A 15 8.15 -1.68 -23.56
C GLU A 15 6.99 -2.17 -22.70
N HIS A 16 6.03 -2.87 -23.28
CA HIS A 16 4.87 -3.40 -22.54
C HIS A 16 5.31 -4.50 -21.56
N ASP A 17 6.22 -5.38 -21.99
CA ASP A 17 6.74 -6.48 -21.16
C ASP A 17 7.61 -5.97 -20.01
N LEU A 18 8.40 -4.91 -20.23
CA LEU A 18 9.20 -4.27 -19.20
C LEU A 18 8.32 -3.58 -18.15
N MET A 19 7.26 -2.92 -18.58
CA MET A 19 6.31 -2.25 -17.68
C MET A 19 5.52 -3.27 -16.84
N GLU A 20 5.11 -4.38 -17.42
CA GLU A 20 4.42 -5.46 -16.73
C GLU A 20 5.32 -6.14 -15.70
N SER A 21 6.58 -6.40 -16.04
CA SER A 21 7.55 -7.02 -15.12
C SER A 21 7.90 -6.10 -13.94
N ALA A 22 8.05 -4.80 -14.18
CA ALA A 22 8.29 -3.80 -13.14
C ALA A 22 7.10 -3.69 -12.17
N MET A 23 5.87 -3.71 -12.71
CA MET A 23 4.65 -3.67 -11.91
C MET A 23 4.50 -4.92 -11.05
N LYS A 24 4.72 -6.11 -11.59
CA LYS A 24 4.71 -7.39 -10.83
C LYS A 24 5.72 -7.39 -9.68
N ASN A 25 6.93 -6.89 -9.92
CA ASN A 25 7.97 -6.80 -8.89
C ASN A 25 7.59 -5.83 -7.78
N THR A 26 6.96 -4.70 -8.10
CA THR A 26 6.49 -3.73 -7.11
C THR A 26 5.37 -4.31 -6.26
N ILE A 27 4.37 -4.94 -6.86
CA ILE A 27 3.26 -5.59 -6.15
C ILE A 27 3.79 -6.68 -5.21
N ARG A 28 4.70 -7.53 -5.69
CA ARG A 28 5.32 -8.59 -4.89
C ARG A 28 6.06 -8.04 -3.67
N ARG A 29 6.82 -6.96 -3.82
CA ARG A 29 7.53 -6.29 -2.71
C ARG A 29 6.56 -5.73 -1.68
N ILE A 30 5.49 -5.07 -2.11
CA ILE A 30 4.45 -4.54 -1.22
C ILE A 30 3.78 -5.69 -0.46
N LEU A 31 3.45 -6.78 -1.13
CA LEU A 31 2.78 -7.93 -0.53
C LEU A 31 3.66 -8.62 0.53
N ILE A 32 4.92 -8.89 0.20
CA ILE A 32 5.87 -9.50 1.14
C ILE A 32 6.08 -8.58 2.34
N GLY A 33 6.26 -7.28 2.12
CA GLY A 33 6.40 -6.31 3.19
C GLY A 33 5.16 -6.25 4.10
N ALA A 34 3.96 -6.27 3.52
CA ALA A 34 2.71 -6.26 4.28
C ALA A 34 2.53 -7.52 5.14
N ILE A 35 2.90 -8.68 4.61
CA ILE A 35 2.87 -9.94 5.37
C ILE A 35 3.85 -9.90 6.54
N LEU A 36 5.10 -9.49 6.32
CA LEU A 36 6.11 -9.38 7.37
C LEU A 36 5.68 -8.37 8.44
N PHE A 37 5.18 -7.22 8.03
CA PHE A 37 4.68 -6.20 8.96
C PHE A 37 3.49 -6.70 9.78
N SER A 38 2.55 -7.41 9.16
CA SER A 38 1.41 -8.03 9.85
C SER A 38 1.85 -9.08 10.87
N LEU A 39 2.87 -9.90 10.54
CA LEU A 39 3.44 -10.86 11.49
C LEU A 39 4.06 -10.17 12.70
N ILE A 40 4.88 -9.14 12.49
CA ILE A 40 5.49 -8.36 13.57
C ILE A 40 4.42 -7.71 14.44
N SER A 41 3.43 -7.07 13.81
CA SER A 41 2.30 -6.45 14.53
C SER A 41 1.50 -7.47 15.33
N SER A 42 1.30 -8.67 14.80
CA SER A 42 0.64 -9.77 15.51
C SER A 42 1.38 -10.19 16.78
N ILE A 43 2.71 -10.29 16.69
CA ILE A 43 3.56 -10.61 17.86
C ILE A 43 3.43 -9.49 18.90
N VAL A 44 3.49 -8.23 18.48
CA VAL A 44 3.36 -7.07 19.40
C VAL A 44 2.01 -7.06 20.10
N VAL A 45 0.91 -7.25 19.36
CA VAL A 45 -0.44 -7.32 19.94
C VAL A 45 -0.55 -8.48 20.95
N THR A 46 0.03 -9.63 20.62
CA THR A 46 0.04 -10.80 21.54
C THR A 46 0.80 -10.49 22.81
N ILE A 47 1.99 -9.89 22.71
CA ILE A 47 2.81 -9.52 23.90
C ILE A 47 2.04 -8.52 24.76
N ILE A 48 1.46 -7.48 24.17
CA ILE A 48 0.65 -6.48 24.89
C ILE A 48 -0.54 -7.16 25.57
N GLY A 49 -1.25 -8.05 24.88
CA GLY A 49 -2.37 -8.80 25.43
C GLY A 49 -1.99 -9.64 26.64
N LEU A 50 -0.85 -10.32 26.58
CA LEU A 50 -0.33 -11.09 27.71
C LEU A 50 0.06 -10.18 28.89
N MET A 51 0.67 -9.03 28.63
CA MET A 51 1.01 -8.05 29.69
C MET A 51 -0.24 -7.46 30.35
N LEU A 52 -1.32 -7.26 29.59
CA LEU A 52 -2.62 -6.80 30.08
C LEU A 52 -3.42 -7.92 30.78
N GLY A 53 -2.89 -9.16 30.80
CA GLY A 53 -3.55 -10.29 31.44
C GLY A 53 -4.73 -10.86 30.67
N TRP A 54 -4.75 -10.74 29.34
CA TRP A 54 -5.76 -11.36 28.50
C TRP A 54 -5.68 -12.89 28.64
N LYS A 55 -6.82 -13.53 28.93
CA LYS A 55 -6.90 -14.97 29.16
C LYS A 55 -7.84 -15.68 28.19
N THR A 56 -8.66 -14.96 27.47
CA THR A 56 -9.66 -15.52 26.57
C THR A 56 -9.34 -15.21 25.11
N SER A 57 -9.66 -16.15 24.22
CA SER A 57 -9.51 -15.96 22.77
C SER A 57 -10.26 -14.72 22.25
N THR A 58 -11.41 -14.42 22.86
CA THR A 58 -12.21 -13.24 22.53
C THR A 58 -11.42 -11.95 22.75
N GLN A 59 -10.70 -11.83 23.88
CA GLN A 59 -9.88 -10.64 24.17
C GLN A 59 -8.76 -10.48 23.15
N PHE A 60 -8.10 -11.57 22.74
CA PHE A 60 -7.10 -11.52 21.69
C PHE A 60 -7.70 -11.16 20.33
N SER A 61 -8.84 -11.77 19.99
CA SER A 61 -9.59 -11.45 18.77
C SER A 61 -9.93 -9.97 18.70
N ASP A 62 -10.45 -9.39 19.77
CA ASP A 62 -10.77 -7.97 19.85
C ASP A 62 -9.51 -7.09 19.72
N GLY A 63 -8.39 -7.50 20.33
CA GLY A 63 -7.11 -6.82 20.18
C GLY A 63 -6.61 -6.78 18.73
N PHE A 64 -6.67 -7.89 18.02
CA PHE A 64 -6.31 -7.96 16.60
C PHE A 64 -7.27 -7.15 15.72
N PHE A 65 -8.56 -7.19 16.03
CA PHE A 65 -9.57 -6.39 15.35
C PHE A 65 -9.26 -4.89 15.45
N TRP A 66 -9.04 -4.39 16.67
CA TRP A 66 -8.72 -2.97 16.89
C TRP A 66 -7.40 -2.57 16.27
N ALA A 67 -6.36 -3.39 16.39
CA ALA A 67 -5.08 -3.13 15.74
C ALA A 67 -5.21 -3.05 14.22
N GLY A 68 -5.95 -3.97 13.61
CA GLY A 68 -6.22 -3.96 12.17
C GLY A 68 -7.02 -2.72 11.74
N ALA A 69 -8.06 -2.36 12.50
CA ALA A 69 -8.88 -1.18 12.22
C ALA A 69 -8.06 0.13 12.30
N ILE A 70 -7.19 0.26 13.30
CA ILE A 70 -6.31 1.42 13.46
C ILE A 70 -5.35 1.54 12.27
N LEU A 71 -4.74 0.42 11.81
CA LEU A 71 -3.85 0.44 10.67
C LEU A 71 -4.55 0.85 9.38
N ILE A 72 -5.78 0.38 9.15
CA ILE A 72 -6.59 0.78 8.00
C ILE A 72 -6.89 2.28 8.07
N LEU A 73 -7.27 2.80 9.24
CA LEU A 73 -7.56 4.22 9.45
C LEU A 73 -6.32 5.08 9.21
N ILE A 74 -5.15 4.69 9.73
CA ILE A 74 -3.88 5.40 9.50
C ILE A 74 -3.55 5.40 8.01
N GLY A 75 -3.72 4.28 7.32
CA GLY A 75 -3.52 4.17 5.87
C GLY A 75 -4.42 5.13 5.10
N PHE A 76 -5.69 5.21 5.47
CA PHE A 76 -6.68 6.08 4.84
C PHE A 76 -6.38 7.58 5.09
N VAL A 77 -6.08 7.96 6.33
CA VAL A 77 -5.73 9.36 6.69
C VAL A 77 -4.42 9.78 6.01
N SER A 78 -3.44 8.87 5.93
CA SER A 78 -2.19 9.14 5.23
C SER A 78 -2.44 9.43 3.75
N PHE A 79 -3.34 8.71 3.10
CA PHE A 79 -3.70 8.96 1.71
C PHE A 79 -4.36 10.33 1.51
N GLN A 80 -5.29 10.72 2.39
CA GLN A 80 -5.93 12.05 2.32
C GLN A 80 -4.92 13.18 2.54
N GLY A 81 -4.01 13.04 3.50
CA GLY A 81 -2.97 14.03 3.77
C GLY A 81 -2.02 14.26 2.58
N TYR A 82 -1.70 13.23 1.81
CA TYR A 82 -0.90 13.36 0.58
C TYR A 82 -1.67 14.07 -0.54
N SER A 83 -2.95 13.79 -0.70
CA SER A 83 -3.76 14.44 -1.74
C SER A 83 -3.98 15.94 -1.47
N GLN A 84 -4.10 16.36 -0.22
CA GLN A 84 -4.26 17.78 0.13
C GLN A 84 -2.96 18.57 0.00
N ARG A 85 -1.81 18.03 0.40
CA ARG A 85 -0.51 18.69 0.23
C ARG A 85 -0.13 18.90 -1.24
N ALA A 86 -0.60 18.05 -2.12
CA ALA A 86 -0.42 18.21 -3.56
C ALA A 86 -1.18 19.43 -4.13
N ILE A 87 -2.22 19.91 -3.42
CA ILE A 87 -3.03 21.08 -3.83
C ILE A 87 -2.48 22.37 -3.19
N GLU A 88 -1.95 22.31 -1.97
CA GLU A 88 -1.51 23.46 -1.18
C GLU A 88 0.01 23.69 -1.18
N GLY A 89 0.77 22.92 -1.96
CA GLY A 89 2.22 23.15 -2.11
C GLY A 89 2.51 24.60 -2.49
N PRO A 90 3.56 25.24 -1.90
CA PRO A 90 3.83 26.66 -2.13
C PRO A 90 3.92 26.93 -3.62
N MET A 91 3.17 27.94 -4.08
CA MET A 91 3.23 28.51 -5.44
C MET A 91 4.59 29.21 -5.70
N VAL A 92 5.69 28.55 -5.35
CA VAL A 92 7.01 28.95 -5.78
C VAL A 92 7.13 28.53 -7.24
N SER A 93 7.50 29.46 -8.09
CA SER A 93 7.65 29.41 -9.54
C SER A 93 8.55 28.26 -10.03
N LEU A 94 8.06 27.04 -9.95
CA LEU A 94 8.67 25.87 -10.56
C LEU A 94 8.10 25.68 -11.96
N ASP A 95 8.97 25.37 -12.90
CA ASP A 95 8.65 25.06 -14.29
C ASP A 95 7.53 24.00 -14.36
N PRO A 96 6.52 24.12 -15.25
CA PRO A 96 5.44 23.15 -15.37
C PRO A 96 5.91 21.70 -15.58
N ALA A 97 7.08 21.51 -16.18
CA ALA A 97 7.70 20.20 -16.38
C ALA A 97 8.16 19.56 -15.05
N ASP A 98 8.77 20.33 -14.16
CA ASP A 98 9.23 19.86 -12.85
C ASP A 98 8.05 19.53 -11.91
N ARG A 99 6.94 20.25 -12.02
CA ARG A 99 5.72 19.97 -11.24
C ARG A 99 5.14 18.59 -11.55
N SER A 100 5.16 18.17 -12.81
CA SER A 100 4.56 16.89 -13.20
C SER A 100 5.31 15.70 -12.63
N HIS A 101 6.64 15.77 -12.54
CA HIS A 101 7.48 14.70 -12.00
C HIS A 101 7.38 14.58 -10.47
N LEU A 102 7.33 15.70 -9.76
CA LEU A 102 7.17 15.71 -8.29
C LEU A 102 5.77 15.21 -7.89
N TRP A 103 4.74 15.65 -8.60
CA TRP A 103 3.36 15.25 -8.33
C TRP A 103 3.11 13.76 -8.53
N THR A 104 3.68 13.17 -9.59
CA THR A 104 3.60 11.73 -9.85
C THR A 104 4.33 10.91 -8.79
N ALA A 105 5.53 11.30 -8.39
CA ALA A 105 6.34 10.57 -7.41
C ALA A 105 5.66 10.53 -6.03
N ASP A 106 5.12 11.66 -5.56
CA ASP A 106 4.44 11.75 -4.27
C ASP A 106 3.10 10.99 -4.26
N THR A 107 2.34 11.06 -5.35
CA THR A 107 1.08 10.32 -5.48
C THR A 107 1.32 8.81 -5.49
N PHE A 108 2.39 8.33 -6.14
CA PHE A 108 2.78 6.91 -6.11
C PHE A 108 3.20 6.46 -4.71
N ARG A 109 3.94 7.27 -3.96
CA ARG A 109 4.30 6.96 -2.57
C ARG A 109 3.09 6.84 -1.66
N GLY A 110 2.14 7.77 -1.76
CA GLY A 110 0.91 7.74 -0.98
C GLY A 110 0.04 6.51 -1.26
N LYS A 111 -0.14 6.16 -2.54
CA LYS A 111 -0.88 4.95 -2.95
C LYS A 111 -0.24 3.66 -2.47
N ASN A 112 1.09 3.56 -2.54
CA ASN A 112 1.81 2.38 -2.08
C ASN A 112 1.74 2.23 -0.56
N LEU A 113 1.81 3.33 0.19
CA LEU A 113 1.68 3.32 1.64
C LEU A 113 0.25 2.93 2.07
N MET A 114 -0.78 3.47 1.41
CA MET A 114 -2.17 3.09 1.65
C MET A 114 -2.40 1.60 1.36
N ALA A 115 -1.91 1.11 0.22
CA ALA A 115 -2.02 -0.31 -0.13
C ALA A 115 -1.31 -1.19 0.89
N PHE A 116 -0.10 -0.83 1.31
CA PHE A 116 0.69 -1.54 2.31
C PHE A 116 -0.04 -1.61 3.67
N LEU A 117 -0.47 -0.48 4.21
CA LEU A 117 -1.17 -0.41 5.50
C LEU A 117 -2.56 -1.06 5.43
N GLY A 118 -3.27 -0.87 4.32
CA GLY A 118 -4.57 -1.49 4.09
C GLY A 118 -4.49 -3.02 4.06
N ILE A 119 -3.54 -3.58 3.30
CA ILE A 119 -3.33 -5.04 3.24
C ILE A 119 -2.90 -5.57 4.61
N SER A 120 -1.98 -4.88 5.30
CA SER A 120 -1.53 -5.30 6.64
C SER A 120 -2.67 -5.27 7.66
N GLY A 121 -3.50 -4.23 7.62
CA GLY A 121 -4.67 -4.12 8.48
C GLY A 121 -5.73 -5.19 8.20
N LEU A 122 -5.97 -5.52 6.92
CA LEU A 122 -6.88 -6.60 6.52
C LEU A 122 -6.36 -7.98 6.97
N LEU A 123 -5.06 -8.21 6.92
CA LEU A 123 -4.46 -9.46 7.41
C LEU A 123 -4.62 -9.61 8.93
N LEU A 124 -4.43 -8.54 9.70
CA LEU A 124 -4.69 -8.55 11.14
C LEU A 124 -6.17 -8.72 11.47
N PHE A 125 -7.04 -8.05 10.72
CA PHE A 125 -8.49 -8.22 10.85
C PHE A 125 -8.92 -9.67 10.55
N GLY A 126 -8.37 -10.27 9.50
CA GLY A 126 -8.61 -11.68 9.17
C GLY A 126 -8.09 -12.65 10.23
N SER A 127 -6.93 -12.34 10.84
CA SER A 127 -6.41 -13.14 11.97
C SER A 127 -7.28 -13.05 13.21
N SER A 128 -7.91 -11.90 13.49
CA SER A 128 -8.92 -11.76 14.54
C SER A 128 -10.05 -12.78 14.39
N PHE A 129 -10.57 -12.92 13.18
CA PHE A 129 -11.65 -13.87 12.89
C PHE A 129 -11.21 -15.32 13.03
N LEU A 130 -9.97 -15.64 12.63
CA LEU A 130 -9.40 -16.98 12.79
C LEU A 130 -9.19 -17.35 14.26
N VAL A 131 -8.63 -16.45 15.07
CA VAL A 131 -8.42 -16.65 16.51
C VAL A 131 -9.75 -16.85 17.24
N GLY A 132 -10.77 -16.04 16.93
CA GLY A 132 -12.09 -16.19 17.54
C GLY A 132 -12.83 -17.48 17.16
N ARG A 133 -12.41 -18.18 16.10
CA ARG A 133 -13.05 -19.41 15.64
C ARG A 133 -12.31 -20.69 16.04
N LEU A 134 -11.00 -20.59 16.32
CA LEU A 134 -10.15 -21.75 16.65
C LEU A 134 -10.10 -22.03 18.16
N PHE A 135 -10.45 -21.09 18.98
CA PHE A 135 -10.45 -21.16 20.45
C PHE A 135 -11.79 -20.68 21.03
#